data_43e63809668602006cc8e5f94db97917
#
_entry.id   43e63809668602006cc8e5f94db97917
#
_cell.length_a   1.000
_cell.length_b   1.000
_cell.length_c   1.000
_cell.angle_alpha   90.00
_cell.angle_beta   90.00
_cell.angle_gamma   90.00
#
_symmetry.space_group_name_H-M   'P 1'
#
loop_
_entity.id
_entity.type
_entity.pdbx_description
1 polymer ?
#
loop_
_entity_poly.entity_id
_entity_poly.type
_entity_poly.pdbx_seq_one_letter_code
_entity_poly.pdbx_strand_id
1 'polypeptide(L)'
;MAKTKKIYIYGAGGHGLVCADVAFDMGYEEVIFLDDYKGLRFNKELEKFDIFIAIGTNEIREKISQKVEQYGFNIVNLIHKSAIISPSAKIAQSGVLIMPRVVINARACIKKGVILNTACVVEHECLVEEFAHISVGSQCAGGVKVGRLCFMGINSAILPNLSLCDESILGGGALLAKDAREKGVYVGVPARLRKD
;
A
#
# COMPACT_ATOMS: atom_id res chain seq x y z
N MET A 1 0.73 33.51 12.43
CA MET A 1 1.21 32.84 11.20
C MET A 1 0.70 31.39 11.23
N ALA A 2 0.10 30.88 10.16
CA ALA A 2 -0.29 29.47 10.07
C ALA A 2 0.98 28.61 10.19
N LYS A 3 0.92 27.53 10.98
CA LYS A 3 2.07 26.62 11.16
C LYS A 3 2.24 25.84 9.85
N THR A 4 3.44 25.84 9.27
CA THR A 4 3.81 25.08 8.07
C THR A 4 3.43 23.59 8.26
N LYS A 5 2.67 23.01 7.32
CA LYS A 5 2.25 21.63 7.39
C LYS A 5 3.40 20.72 6.95
N LYS A 6 4.02 20.02 7.91
CA LYS A 6 5.18 19.17 7.70
C LYS A 6 4.84 17.68 7.79
N ILE A 7 5.60 16.86 7.08
CA ILE A 7 5.49 15.40 7.15
C ILE A 7 6.86 14.74 7.09
N TYR A 8 7.04 13.65 7.84
CA TYR A 8 8.13 12.72 7.64
C TYR A 8 7.75 11.66 6.61
N ILE A 9 8.65 11.41 5.67
CA ILE A 9 8.58 10.24 4.77
C ILE A 9 9.71 9.28 5.18
N TYR A 10 9.34 8.16 5.79
CA TYR A 10 10.30 7.15 6.22
C TYR A 10 10.63 6.20 5.07
N GLY A 11 11.78 6.36 4.48
CA GLY A 11 12.31 5.74 3.27
C GLY A 11 12.69 6.80 2.25
N ALA A 12 14.00 7.01 2.00
CA ALA A 12 14.53 8.00 1.07
C ALA A 12 14.90 7.43 -0.31
N GLY A 13 14.35 6.27 -0.67
CA GLY A 13 14.51 5.64 -1.98
C GLY A 13 13.48 6.12 -3.01
N GLY A 14 13.46 5.51 -4.19
CA GLY A 14 12.52 5.87 -5.26
C GLY A 14 11.05 5.84 -4.84
N HIS A 15 10.64 4.87 -4.01
CA HIS A 15 9.28 4.83 -3.46
C HIS A 15 8.99 6.01 -2.52
N GLY A 16 9.98 6.44 -1.75
CA GLY A 16 9.87 7.65 -0.91
C GLY A 16 9.64 8.91 -1.72
N LEU A 17 10.32 9.06 -2.86
CA LEU A 17 10.16 10.22 -3.74
C LEU A 17 8.71 10.34 -4.25
N VAL A 18 8.12 9.25 -4.76
CA VAL A 18 6.73 9.29 -5.24
C VAL A 18 5.72 9.48 -4.10
N CYS A 19 6.01 9.00 -2.89
CA CYS A 19 5.20 9.30 -1.70
C CYS A 19 5.26 10.79 -1.33
N ALA A 20 6.44 11.41 -1.46
CA ALA A 20 6.60 12.85 -1.23
C ALA A 20 5.76 13.68 -2.22
N ASP A 21 5.72 13.30 -3.49
CA ASP A 21 4.87 13.95 -4.49
C ASP A 21 3.39 13.90 -4.08
N VAL A 22 2.91 12.75 -3.58
CA VAL A 22 1.53 12.62 -3.07
C VAL A 22 1.33 13.49 -1.82
N ALA A 23 2.31 13.57 -0.93
CA ALA A 23 2.22 14.44 0.25
C ALA A 23 2.10 15.92 -0.16
N PHE A 24 2.89 16.39 -1.12
CA PHE A 24 2.76 17.75 -1.66
C PHE A 24 1.37 17.97 -2.31
N ASP A 25 0.85 16.99 -3.06
CA ASP A 25 -0.50 17.05 -3.64
C ASP A 25 -1.61 17.17 -2.58
N MET A 26 -1.37 16.64 -1.37
CA MET A 26 -2.25 16.77 -0.19
C MET A 26 -2.04 18.05 0.61
N GLY A 27 -1.16 18.96 0.15
CA GLY A 27 -0.93 20.27 0.76
C GLY A 27 0.07 20.25 1.93
N TYR A 28 0.93 19.24 2.05
CA TYR A 28 2.12 19.36 2.88
C TYR A 28 3.10 20.32 2.21
N GLU A 29 3.66 21.21 2.99
CA GLU A 29 4.56 22.28 2.49
C GLU A 29 6.04 21.88 2.65
N GLU A 30 6.33 20.98 3.60
CA GLU A 30 7.67 20.50 3.87
C GLU A 30 7.66 18.98 4.08
N VAL A 31 8.50 18.29 3.30
CA VAL A 31 8.75 16.84 3.41
C VAL A 31 10.15 16.61 3.95
N ILE A 32 10.26 15.88 5.04
CA ILE A 32 11.51 15.52 5.69
C ILE A 32 11.71 14.01 5.55
N PHE A 33 12.72 13.60 4.81
CA PHE A 33 13.02 12.18 4.65
C PHE A 33 13.72 11.62 5.88
N LEU A 34 13.25 10.44 6.33
CA LEU A 34 13.94 9.61 7.32
C LEU A 34 14.45 8.34 6.64
N ASP A 35 15.67 7.94 6.95
CA ASP A 35 16.26 6.72 6.39
C ASP A 35 17.30 6.13 7.35
N ASP A 36 17.32 4.81 7.50
CA ASP A 36 18.22 4.15 8.45
C ASP A 36 19.68 4.13 7.97
N TYR A 37 19.90 4.37 6.68
CA TYR A 37 21.22 4.31 6.04
C TYR A 37 21.73 5.68 5.56
N LYS A 38 20.81 6.60 5.22
CA LYS A 38 21.13 7.89 4.60
C LYS A 38 20.39 9.05 5.29
N GLY A 39 21.13 10.08 5.66
CA GLY A 39 20.53 11.33 6.17
C GLY A 39 19.97 11.23 7.59
N LEU A 40 18.79 11.79 7.82
CA LEU A 40 18.17 11.85 9.14
C LEU A 40 17.58 10.48 9.52
N ARG A 41 18.03 9.95 10.65
CA ARG A 41 17.50 8.69 11.20
C ARG A 41 16.30 8.94 12.10
N PHE A 42 15.35 8.01 12.06
CA PHE A 42 14.25 8.02 13.02
C PHE A 42 14.76 7.85 14.45
N ASN A 43 14.33 8.74 15.34
CA ASN A 43 14.45 8.57 16.77
C ASN A 43 13.20 9.09 17.48
N LYS A 44 12.96 8.65 18.70
CA LYS A 44 11.75 8.98 19.47
C LYS A 44 11.64 10.44 19.90
N GLU A 45 12.75 11.18 19.90
CA GLU A 45 12.84 12.59 20.33
C GLU A 45 12.55 13.57 19.19
N LEU A 46 12.35 13.09 17.95
CA LEU A 46 11.96 13.95 16.83
C LEU A 46 10.64 14.66 17.15
N GLU A 47 10.50 15.90 16.66
CA GLU A 47 9.23 16.62 16.73
C GLU A 47 8.09 15.79 16.13
N LYS A 48 6.92 15.82 16.77
CA LYS A 48 5.77 14.98 16.35
C LYS A 48 5.02 15.62 15.18
N PHE A 49 5.56 15.45 13.98
CA PHE A 49 4.83 15.69 12.74
C PHE A 49 4.10 14.43 12.29
N ASP A 50 3.19 14.58 11.35
CA ASP A 50 2.66 13.44 10.61
C ASP A 50 3.79 12.64 9.99
N ILE A 51 3.61 11.32 9.87
CA ILE A 51 4.61 10.43 9.27
C ILE A 51 3.95 9.44 8.33
N PHE A 52 4.63 9.11 7.23
CA PHE A 52 4.25 8.03 6.33
C PHE A 52 5.43 7.07 6.13
N ILE A 53 5.15 5.74 6.12
CA ILE A 53 6.18 4.71 5.97
C ILE A 53 6.27 4.29 4.50
N ALA A 54 7.21 4.88 3.78
CA ALA A 54 7.41 4.71 2.34
C ALA A 54 8.34 3.53 2.01
N ILE A 55 8.03 2.36 2.55
CA ILE A 55 8.79 1.11 2.36
C ILE A 55 7.94 0.12 1.57
N GLY A 56 8.43 -0.32 0.40
CA GLY A 56 7.72 -1.24 -0.48
C GLY A 56 7.63 -2.68 0.05
N THR A 57 8.64 -3.14 0.81
CA THR A 57 8.65 -4.47 1.42
C THR A 57 7.65 -4.53 2.57
N ASN A 58 6.66 -5.41 2.43
CA ASN A 58 5.48 -5.45 3.30
C ASN A 58 5.83 -5.67 4.78
N GLU A 59 6.67 -6.66 5.06
CA GLU A 59 7.07 -7.03 6.43
C GLU A 59 7.92 -5.94 7.09
N ILE A 60 8.78 -5.26 6.31
CA ILE A 60 9.59 -4.14 6.83
C ILE A 60 8.69 -2.94 7.11
N ARG A 61 7.75 -2.64 6.21
CA ARG A 61 6.77 -1.56 6.38
C ARG A 61 5.94 -1.78 7.64
N GLU A 62 5.47 -3.00 7.88
CA GLU A 62 4.73 -3.34 9.09
C GLU A 62 5.56 -3.13 10.35
N LYS A 63 6.78 -3.68 10.42
CA LYS A 63 7.68 -3.55 11.58
C LYS A 63 7.99 -2.10 11.91
N ILE A 64 8.26 -1.28 10.89
CA ILE A 64 8.55 0.14 11.07
C ILE A 64 7.28 0.88 11.52
N SER A 65 6.10 0.56 10.96
CA SER A 65 4.84 1.16 11.39
C SER A 65 4.57 0.90 12.86
N GLN A 66 4.70 -0.33 13.33
CA GLN A 66 4.53 -0.69 14.74
C GLN A 66 5.51 0.07 15.65
N LYS A 67 6.79 0.14 15.27
CA LYS A 67 7.81 0.89 15.99
C LYS A 67 7.45 2.38 16.12
N VAL A 68 7.06 2.99 15.01
CA VAL A 68 6.74 4.43 14.94
C VAL A 68 5.51 4.76 15.79
N GLU A 69 4.47 3.92 15.75
CA GLU A 69 3.26 4.05 16.56
C GLU A 69 3.54 3.94 18.07
N GLN A 70 4.41 3.00 18.48
CA GLN A 70 4.82 2.86 19.88
C GLN A 70 5.44 4.14 20.46
N TYR A 71 6.05 4.96 19.62
CA TYR A 71 6.60 6.25 20.02
C TYR A 71 5.63 7.42 19.83
N GLY A 72 4.35 7.15 19.55
CA GLY A 72 3.28 8.15 19.51
C GLY A 72 3.32 9.08 18.30
N PHE A 73 3.90 8.68 17.18
CA PHE A 73 3.78 9.39 15.92
C PHE A 73 2.46 9.05 15.22
N ASN A 74 1.88 10.04 14.55
CA ASN A 74 0.66 9.90 13.78
C ASN A 74 0.97 9.40 12.37
N ILE A 75 0.75 8.11 12.09
CA ILE A 75 0.91 7.54 10.75
C ILE A 75 -0.33 7.89 9.93
N VAL A 76 -0.15 8.74 8.94
CA VAL A 76 -1.24 9.22 8.08
C VAL A 76 -1.40 8.37 6.81
N ASN A 77 -2.55 8.51 6.15
CA ASN A 77 -2.73 8.03 4.79
C ASN A 77 -2.19 9.05 3.79
N LEU A 78 -1.65 8.57 2.67
CA LEU A 78 -1.35 9.39 1.50
C LEU A 78 -2.29 9.00 0.36
N ILE A 79 -3.10 9.97 -0.10
CA ILE A 79 -4.15 9.74 -1.12
C ILE A 79 -4.01 10.80 -2.20
N HIS A 80 -3.58 10.39 -3.38
CA HIS A 80 -3.44 11.31 -4.52
C HIS A 80 -4.82 11.78 -5.01
N LYS A 81 -4.97 13.06 -5.33
CA LYS A 81 -6.24 13.67 -5.77
C LYS A 81 -6.85 13.07 -7.03
N SER A 82 -6.06 12.41 -7.89
CA SER A 82 -6.57 11.73 -9.10
C SER A 82 -7.09 10.32 -8.83
N ALA A 83 -7.08 9.83 -7.60
CA ALA A 83 -7.71 8.55 -7.28
C ALA A 83 -9.24 8.67 -7.32
N ILE A 84 -9.87 7.65 -7.86
CA ILE A 84 -11.34 7.55 -7.92
C ILE A 84 -11.77 6.58 -6.83
N ILE A 85 -12.42 7.09 -5.80
CA ILE A 85 -12.81 6.29 -4.62
C ILE A 85 -14.32 6.34 -4.46
N SER A 86 -14.97 5.19 -4.49
CA SER A 86 -16.40 5.09 -4.23
C SER A 86 -16.75 5.59 -2.82
N PRO A 87 -17.82 6.38 -2.64
CA PRO A 87 -18.22 6.86 -1.32
C PRO A 87 -18.62 5.73 -0.35
N SER A 88 -18.92 4.52 -0.85
CA SER A 88 -19.19 3.34 -0.02
C SER A 88 -17.95 2.48 0.28
N ALA A 89 -16.79 2.81 -0.27
CA ALA A 89 -15.54 2.12 0.07
C ALA A 89 -15.12 2.45 1.51
N LYS A 90 -14.48 1.49 2.17
CA LYS A 90 -13.96 1.63 3.53
C LYS A 90 -12.44 1.60 3.49
N ILE A 91 -11.81 2.69 3.92
CA ILE A 91 -10.34 2.81 3.97
C ILE A 91 -9.94 2.97 5.43
N ALA A 92 -8.98 2.16 5.88
CA ALA A 92 -8.41 2.29 7.22
C ALA A 92 -7.76 3.68 7.42
N GLN A 93 -7.70 4.14 8.67
CA GLN A 93 -7.27 5.51 9.00
C GLN A 93 -5.73 5.69 9.07
N SER A 94 -4.94 4.60 8.91
CA SER A 94 -3.49 4.65 9.15
C SER A 94 -2.68 3.92 8.07
N GLY A 95 -1.71 4.63 7.50
CA GLY A 95 -0.64 4.08 6.68
C GLY A 95 -1.04 3.58 5.29
N VAL A 96 -2.24 3.90 4.81
CA VAL A 96 -2.68 3.52 3.46
C VAL A 96 -2.09 4.49 2.42
N LEU A 97 -1.49 3.94 1.37
CA LEU A 97 -1.06 4.69 0.19
C LEU A 97 -2.02 4.45 -0.97
N ILE A 98 -2.56 5.51 -1.53
CA ILE A 98 -3.37 5.47 -2.74
C ILE A 98 -2.73 6.39 -3.78
N MET A 99 -2.09 5.77 -4.77
CA MET A 99 -1.30 6.44 -5.79
C MET A 99 -2.17 7.04 -6.90
N PRO A 100 -1.58 7.82 -7.82
CA PRO A 100 -2.31 8.40 -8.94
C PRO A 100 -3.08 7.36 -9.76
N ARG A 101 -4.31 7.73 -10.17
CA ARG A 101 -5.18 6.95 -11.06
C ARG A 101 -5.64 5.60 -10.50
N VAL A 102 -5.52 5.38 -9.20
CA VAL A 102 -6.12 4.22 -8.53
C VAL A 102 -7.63 4.32 -8.57
N VAL A 103 -8.31 3.20 -8.81
CA VAL A 103 -9.77 3.09 -8.74
C VAL A 103 -10.14 2.13 -7.62
N ILE A 104 -11.00 2.58 -6.70
CA ILE A 104 -11.54 1.77 -5.60
C ILE A 104 -13.07 1.81 -5.69
N ASN A 105 -13.68 0.68 -6.00
CA ASN A 105 -15.12 0.59 -6.26
C ASN A 105 -15.97 0.31 -5.01
N ALA A 106 -17.27 0.19 -5.23
CA ALA A 106 -18.28 0.15 -4.19
C ALA A 106 -18.04 -0.96 -3.14
N ARG A 107 -18.14 -0.60 -1.86
CA ARG A 107 -17.99 -1.51 -0.72
C ARG A 107 -16.66 -2.24 -0.61
N ALA A 108 -15.65 -1.87 -1.41
CA ALA A 108 -14.30 -2.37 -1.21
C ALA A 108 -13.77 -1.96 0.17
N CYS A 109 -13.01 -2.84 0.81
CA CYS A 109 -12.45 -2.63 2.14
C CYS A 109 -10.92 -2.70 2.08
N ILE A 110 -10.26 -1.58 2.37
CA ILE A 110 -8.80 -1.44 2.35
C ILE A 110 -8.31 -1.31 3.80
N LYS A 111 -7.49 -2.25 4.22
CA LYS A 111 -6.98 -2.32 5.59
C LYS A 111 -5.72 -1.48 5.78
N LYS A 112 -5.26 -1.39 7.04
CA LYS A 112 -4.10 -0.63 7.48
C LYS A 112 -2.83 -0.98 6.70
N GLY A 113 -2.03 0.02 6.39
CA GLY A 113 -0.71 -0.15 5.78
C GLY A 113 -0.70 -0.67 4.35
N VAL A 114 -1.85 -0.75 3.69
CA VAL A 114 -1.97 -1.20 2.30
C VAL A 114 -1.37 -0.18 1.34
N ILE A 115 -0.67 -0.66 0.33
CA ILE A 115 -0.24 0.14 -0.82
C ILE A 115 -1.11 -0.22 -2.02
N LEU A 116 -1.87 0.75 -2.53
CA LEU A 116 -2.51 0.72 -3.83
C LEU A 116 -1.67 1.58 -4.78
N ASN A 117 -0.87 0.91 -5.61
CA ASN A 117 0.12 1.59 -6.45
C ASN A 117 -0.51 2.13 -7.75
N THR A 118 0.23 2.94 -8.48
CA THR A 118 -0.22 3.70 -9.65
C THR A 118 -1.11 2.88 -10.57
N ALA A 119 -2.30 3.41 -10.86
CA ALA A 119 -3.28 2.88 -11.80
C ALA A 119 -3.77 1.44 -11.49
N CYS A 120 -3.61 0.94 -10.25
CA CYS A 120 -4.26 -0.32 -9.89
C CYS A 120 -5.78 -0.14 -9.71
N VAL A 121 -6.52 -1.24 -9.86
CA VAL A 121 -7.98 -1.27 -9.73
C VAL A 121 -8.37 -2.28 -8.67
N VAL A 122 -9.21 -1.84 -7.74
CA VAL A 122 -9.85 -2.68 -6.72
C VAL A 122 -11.36 -2.57 -6.92
N GLU A 123 -11.95 -3.61 -7.48
CA GLU A 123 -13.37 -3.67 -7.82
C GLU A 123 -14.26 -3.80 -6.58
N HIS A 124 -15.59 -3.79 -6.83
CA HIS A 124 -16.60 -3.81 -5.77
C HIS A 124 -16.45 -5.03 -4.84
N GLU A 125 -16.75 -4.82 -3.55
CA GLU A 125 -16.78 -5.87 -2.51
C GLU A 125 -15.43 -6.59 -2.28
N CYS A 126 -14.33 -6.05 -2.83
CA CYS A 126 -13.00 -6.57 -2.56
C CYS A 126 -12.57 -6.31 -1.11
N LEU A 127 -11.79 -7.23 -0.57
CA LEU A 127 -11.10 -7.09 0.70
C LEU A 127 -9.60 -7.15 0.46
N VAL A 128 -8.89 -6.06 0.81
CA VAL A 128 -7.42 -6.01 0.78
C VAL A 128 -6.94 -5.91 2.22
N GLU A 129 -6.34 -7.00 2.70
CA GLU A 129 -5.91 -7.14 4.09
C GLU A 129 -4.63 -6.36 4.39
N GLU A 130 -4.30 -6.26 5.67
CA GLU A 130 -3.27 -5.40 6.21
C GLU A 130 -1.91 -5.59 5.53
N PHE A 131 -1.26 -4.48 5.28
CA PHE A 131 0.08 -4.41 4.70
C PHE A 131 0.26 -5.13 3.34
N ALA A 132 -0.83 -5.47 2.64
CA ALA A 132 -0.73 -5.93 1.27
C ALA A 132 -0.26 -4.81 0.33
N HIS A 133 0.33 -5.17 -0.80
CA HIS A 133 0.78 -4.25 -1.83
C HIS A 133 0.23 -4.67 -3.20
N ILE A 134 -0.70 -3.91 -3.72
CA ILE A 134 -1.23 -4.04 -5.07
C ILE A 134 -0.37 -3.16 -5.97
N SER A 135 0.50 -3.76 -6.76
CA SER A 135 1.51 -3.05 -7.54
C SER A 135 0.91 -2.34 -8.76
N VAL A 136 1.77 -1.63 -9.50
CA VAL A 136 1.40 -0.79 -10.64
C VAL A 136 0.52 -1.55 -11.65
N GLY A 137 -0.64 -1.01 -12.00
CA GLY A 137 -1.55 -1.54 -13.01
C GLY A 137 -2.23 -2.86 -12.65
N SER A 138 -2.04 -3.40 -11.46
CA SER A 138 -2.66 -4.67 -11.05
C SER A 138 -4.16 -4.53 -10.81
N GLN A 139 -4.92 -5.60 -11.00
CA GLN A 139 -6.37 -5.57 -10.99
C GLN A 139 -6.96 -6.66 -10.10
N CYS A 140 -7.83 -6.27 -9.17
CA CYS A 140 -8.68 -7.16 -8.40
C CYS A 140 -10.10 -7.05 -8.94
N ALA A 141 -10.63 -8.10 -9.56
CA ALA A 141 -12.03 -8.15 -10.00
C ALA A 141 -12.99 -8.22 -8.80
N GLY A 142 -14.31 -8.10 -9.04
CA GLY A 142 -15.30 -8.03 -7.96
C GLY A 142 -15.22 -9.17 -6.95
N GLY A 143 -15.36 -8.86 -5.65
CA GLY A 143 -15.38 -9.83 -4.56
C GLY A 143 -14.04 -10.51 -4.24
N VAL A 144 -12.94 -10.06 -4.81
CA VAL A 144 -11.60 -10.62 -4.55
C VAL A 144 -11.14 -10.37 -3.12
N LYS A 145 -10.47 -11.35 -2.53
CA LYS A 145 -9.81 -11.24 -1.22
C LYS A 145 -8.30 -11.36 -1.39
N VAL A 146 -7.58 -10.30 -1.06
CA VAL A 146 -6.11 -10.30 -1.00
C VAL A 146 -5.70 -10.37 0.46
N GLY A 147 -5.00 -11.43 0.82
CA GLY A 147 -4.57 -11.70 2.18
C GLY A 147 -3.51 -10.72 2.70
N ARG A 148 -3.26 -10.80 4.00
CA ARG A 148 -2.30 -9.98 4.72
C ARG A 148 -0.89 -10.17 4.15
N LEU A 149 -0.11 -9.08 4.06
CA LEU A 149 1.27 -9.08 3.53
C LEU A 149 1.42 -9.60 2.09
N CYS A 150 0.32 -9.82 1.36
CA CYS A 150 0.41 -10.24 -0.03
C CYS A 150 1.04 -9.17 -0.92
N PHE A 151 1.74 -9.61 -1.95
CA PHE A 151 2.26 -8.75 -3.00
C PHE A 151 1.68 -9.17 -4.35
N MET A 152 0.93 -8.28 -4.99
CA MET A 152 0.52 -8.43 -6.38
C MET A 152 1.50 -7.69 -7.29
N GLY A 153 2.26 -8.43 -8.09
CA GLY A 153 3.26 -7.88 -9.01
C GLY A 153 2.63 -7.03 -10.12
N ILE A 154 3.45 -6.20 -10.76
CA ILE A 154 3.00 -5.29 -11.82
C ILE A 154 2.09 -5.98 -12.86
N ASN A 155 0.96 -5.34 -13.21
CA ASN A 155 -0.02 -5.82 -14.20
C ASN A 155 -0.55 -7.24 -13.93
N SER A 156 -0.51 -7.73 -12.69
CA SER A 156 -1.16 -8.99 -12.34
C SER A 156 -2.66 -8.80 -12.15
N ALA A 157 -3.43 -9.88 -12.30
CA ALA A 157 -4.89 -9.83 -12.15
C ALA A 157 -5.41 -11.04 -11.37
N ILE A 158 -6.53 -10.83 -10.65
CA ILE A 158 -7.27 -11.87 -9.95
C ILE A 158 -8.71 -11.86 -10.46
N LEU A 159 -9.22 -13.02 -10.94
CA LEU A 159 -10.59 -13.19 -11.41
C LEU A 159 -11.61 -13.06 -10.25
N PRO A 160 -12.90 -12.79 -10.56
CA PRO A 160 -13.91 -12.51 -9.55
C PRO A 160 -14.05 -13.59 -8.47
N ASN A 161 -14.33 -13.15 -7.22
CA ASN A 161 -14.64 -13.98 -6.05
C ASN A 161 -13.51 -14.96 -5.64
N LEU A 162 -12.28 -14.73 -6.09
CA LEU A 162 -11.12 -15.55 -5.72
C LEU A 162 -10.33 -14.92 -4.56
N SER A 163 -9.53 -15.79 -3.93
CA SER A 163 -8.69 -15.42 -2.79
C SER A 163 -7.22 -15.71 -3.05
N LEU A 164 -6.37 -14.77 -2.68
CA LEU A 164 -4.92 -14.95 -2.54
C LEU A 164 -4.62 -15.00 -1.03
N CYS A 165 -4.17 -16.16 -0.53
CA CYS A 165 -3.92 -16.35 0.91
C CYS A 165 -2.74 -15.49 1.39
N ASP A 166 -2.68 -15.27 2.71
CA ASP A 166 -1.69 -14.43 3.37
C ASP A 166 -0.25 -14.73 2.93
N GLU A 167 0.57 -13.67 2.93
CA GLU A 167 2.01 -13.73 2.65
C GLU A 167 2.37 -14.34 1.28
N SER A 168 1.43 -14.36 0.34
CA SER A 168 1.66 -14.87 -1.01
C SER A 168 2.03 -13.77 -1.99
N ILE A 169 2.74 -14.17 -3.03
CA ILE A 169 3.14 -13.29 -4.13
C ILE A 169 2.44 -13.76 -5.41
N LEU A 170 1.70 -12.86 -6.03
CA LEU A 170 1.25 -13.03 -7.41
C LEU A 170 2.25 -12.32 -8.33
N GLY A 171 2.96 -13.06 -9.16
CA GLY A 171 4.02 -12.53 -10.03
C GLY A 171 3.51 -11.51 -11.05
N GLY A 172 4.40 -10.66 -11.56
CA GLY A 172 4.04 -9.67 -12.58
C GLY A 172 3.41 -10.31 -13.81
N GLY A 173 2.32 -9.72 -14.33
CA GLY A 173 1.56 -10.22 -15.46
C GLY A 173 0.82 -11.54 -15.23
N ALA A 174 0.82 -12.08 -14.03
CA ALA A 174 0.14 -13.35 -13.73
C ALA A 174 -1.37 -13.15 -13.58
N LEU A 175 -2.15 -14.15 -14.00
CA LEU A 175 -3.61 -14.20 -13.86
C LEU A 175 -4.02 -15.30 -12.88
N LEU A 176 -4.47 -14.94 -11.68
CA LEU A 176 -5.04 -15.91 -10.74
C LEU A 176 -6.46 -16.27 -11.19
N ALA A 177 -6.63 -17.55 -11.60
CA ALA A 177 -7.89 -18.08 -12.11
C ALA A 177 -8.48 -19.19 -11.18
N LYS A 178 -7.90 -19.41 -10.01
CA LYS A 178 -8.38 -20.29 -8.93
C LYS A 178 -7.81 -19.77 -7.62
N ASP A 179 -8.48 -20.08 -6.50
CA ASP A 179 -7.96 -19.72 -5.17
C ASP A 179 -6.51 -20.15 -4.97
N ALA A 180 -5.70 -19.26 -4.47
CA ALA A 180 -4.38 -19.54 -3.93
C ALA A 180 -4.51 -19.86 -2.44
N ARG A 181 -4.51 -21.14 -2.07
CA ARG A 181 -4.75 -21.61 -0.70
C ARG A 181 -3.49 -21.90 0.09
N GLU A 182 -2.35 -21.98 -0.58
CA GLU A 182 -1.04 -22.20 0.02
C GLU A 182 -0.20 -20.93 -0.14
N LYS A 183 0.53 -20.56 0.91
CA LYS A 183 1.51 -19.48 0.85
C LYS A 183 2.59 -19.80 -0.18
N GLY A 184 2.88 -18.89 -1.08
CA GLY A 184 3.93 -19.07 -2.08
C GLY A 184 3.91 -18.05 -3.20
N VAL A 185 4.70 -18.30 -4.21
CA VAL A 185 4.82 -17.47 -5.40
C VAL A 185 4.02 -18.07 -6.55
N TYR A 186 3.02 -17.35 -7.03
CA TYR A 186 2.15 -17.77 -8.13
C TYR A 186 2.54 -17.02 -9.40
N VAL A 187 2.81 -17.72 -10.49
CA VAL A 187 3.25 -17.14 -11.76
C VAL A 187 2.53 -17.75 -12.97
N GLY A 188 2.44 -16.97 -14.04
CA GLY A 188 1.91 -17.42 -15.33
C GLY A 188 0.43 -17.08 -15.56
N VAL A 189 -0.08 -17.47 -16.75
CA VAL A 189 -1.46 -17.28 -17.20
C VAL A 189 -1.99 -18.62 -17.72
N PRO A 190 -2.81 -19.33 -16.95
CA PRO A 190 -3.23 -19.06 -15.58
C PRO A 190 -2.10 -19.26 -14.57
N ALA A 191 -2.13 -18.50 -13.47
CA ALA A 191 -1.12 -18.58 -12.42
C ALA A 191 -1.11 -19.94 -11.71
N ARG A 192 0.10 -20.42 -11.44
CA ARG A 192 0.36 -21.65 -10.69
C ARG A 192 1.38 -21.40 -9.61
N LEU A 193 1.27 -22.12 -8.50
CA LEU A 193 2.29 -22.11 -7.45
C LEU A 193 3.61 -22.58 -8.05
N ARG A 194 4.63 -21.73 -7.94
CA ARG A 194 5.99 -22.07 -8.36
C ARG A 194 6.55 -23.09 -7.37
N LYS A 195 6.88 -24.28 -7.88
CA LYS A 195 7.67 -25.26 -7.16
C LYS A 195 9.13 -24.97 -7.50
N ASP A 196 9.91 -24.70 -6.47
CA ASP A 196 11.38 -24.55 -6.60
C ASP A 196 12.04 -25.87 -6.97
#